data_73a815ec63beebd8af725273b07c5373
#
_entry.id   73a815ec63beebd8af725273b07c5373
#
_cell.length_a   1.000
_cell.length_b   1.000
_cell.length_c   1.000
_cell.angle_alpha   90.00
_cell.angle_beta   90.00
_cell.angle_gamma   90.00
#
_symmetry.space_group_name_H-M   'P 1'
#
loop_
_entity.id
_entity.type
_entity.pdbx_description
1 polymer ?
#
loop_
_entity_poly.entity_id
_entity_poly.type
_entity_poly.pdbx_seq_one_letter_code
_entity_poly.pdbx_strand_id
1 'polypeptide(L)'
;PLPVPHVRAEMPDLGIVVIDDLGDTTLQMAVDSAPGLPHAAWYERAVDHLVVLQKRGAQLEDAQLLPYTLAFDVEKLMWEMQFFVTHFLEAFRGLTIPPAARTALLDELTTLCEELAGEPRVLCHRDYHSRNLMVSGDKLFIIDFQDARLGPNTYDLVSLLRDCYVDMAPELFDRLQERFRAAAAPDEDAARFAGRVDSMGVQRHLKALGTFGYQAVARANPLYAQYVPRTAAYVRATFERRPRFARLRDLLAPLLPEVA
;
A
#
# COMPACT_ATOMS: atom_id res chain seq x y z
N PRO A 1 5.30 -19.35 -12.75
CA PRO A 1 4.06 -18.60 -12.71
C PRO A 1 3.78 -18.12 -11.29
N LEU A 2 3.12 -16.97 -11.15
CA LEU A 2 2.60 -16.52 -9.88
C LEU A 2 1.34 -17.34 -9.52
N PRO A 3 1.12 -17.64 -8.24
CA PRO A 3 -0.09 -18.33 -7.80
C PRO A 3 -1.27 -17.33 -7.79
N VAL A 4 -2.10 -17.43 -8.81
CA VAL A 4 -3.38 -16.72 -8.95
C VAL A 4 -4.47 -17.75 -9.21
N PRO A 5 -5.76 -17.44 -8.93
CA PRO A 5 -6.86 -18.35 -9.30
C PRO A 5 -6.90 -18.53 -10.82
N HIS A 6 -7.08 -19.77 -11.28
CA HIS A 6 -7.23 -20.02 -12.71
C HIS A 6 -8.64 -19.61 -13.17
N VAL A 7 -8.71 -18.99 -14.34
CA VAL A 7 -9.97 -18.77 -15.03
C VAL A 7 -10.45 -20.11 -15.61
N ARG A 8 -11.62 -20.57 -15.16
CA ARG A 8 -12.25 -21.83 -15.57
C ARG A 8 -13.18 -21.66 -16.76
N ALA A 9 -13.89 -20.53 -16.80
CA ALA A 9 -14.76 -20.17 -17.88
C ALA A 9 -15.01 -18.66 -17.93
N GLU A 10 -15.30 -18.17 -19.11
CA GLU A 10 -15.69 -16.78 -19.35
C GLU A 10 -17.01 -16.74 -20.13
N MET A 11 -17.91 -15.87 -19.70
CA MET A 11 -19.18 -15.60 -20.37
C MET A 11 -19.31 -14.07 -20.53
N PRO A 12 -18.63 -13.46 -21.51
CA PRO A 12 -18.55 -12.00 -21.67
C PRO A 12 -19.92 -11.35 -21.84
N ASP A 13 -20.83 -12.00 -22.58
CA ASP A 13 -22.20 -11.51 -22.81
C ASP A 13 -23.01 -11.37 -21.52
N LEU A 14 -22.65 -12.11 -20.48
CA LEU A 14 -23.28 -12.08 -19.16
C LEU A 14 -22.46 -11.32 -18.12
N GLY A 15 -21.26 -10.87 -18.48
CA GLY A 15 -20.32 -10.24 -17.56
C GLY A 15 -19.84 -11.18 -16.45
N ILE A 16 -19.74 -12.51 -16.73
CA ILE A 16 -19.39 -13.54 -15.76
C ILE A 16 -18.01 -14.11 -16.08
N VAL A 17 -17.17 -14.21 -15.06
CA VAL A 17 -15.91 -14.97 -15.07
C VAL A 17 -15.97 -16.00 -13.94
N VAL A 18 -15.72 -17.26 -14.25
CA VAL A 18 -15.64 -18.36 -13.28
C VAL A 18 -14.17 -18.65 -13.00
N ILE A 19 -13.78 -18.62 -11.74
CA ILE A 19 -12.40 -18.85 -11.30
C ILE A 19 -12.33 -19.98 -10.28
N ASP A 20 -11.11 -20.42 -9.96
CA ASP A 20 -10.88 -21.37 -8.86
C ASP A 20 -11.44 -20.83 -7.55
N ASP A 21 -12.08 -21.69 -6.78
CA ASP A 21 -12.41 -21.44 -5.39
C ASP A 21 -11.15 -21.70 -4.53
N LEU A 22 -10.68 -20.67 -3.86
CA LEU A 22 -9.49 -20.71 -2.97
C LEU A 22 -9.87 -20.90 -1.49
N GLY A 23 -11.17 -21.03 -1.18
CA GLY A 23 -11.71 -20.97 0.17
C GLY A 23 -11.80 -19.54 0.72
N ASP A 24 -11.97 -19.40 2.04
CA ASP A 24 -12.31 -18.12 2.67
C ASP A 24 -11.15 -17.53 3.50
N THR A 25 -10.01 -18.22 3.63
CA THR A 25 -8.94 -17.81 4.54
C THR A 25 -7.98 -16.83 3.86
N THR A 26 -8.06 -15.55 4.24
CA THR A 26 -7.04 -14.55 3.87
C THR A 26 -5.80 -14.70 4.74
N LEU A 27 -4.67 -14.10 4.32
CA LEU A 27 -3.48 -14.04 5.16
C LEU A 27 -3.75 -13.28 6.47
N GLN A 28 -4.55 -12.22 6.45
CA GLN A 28 -4.99 -11.55 7.67
C GLN A 28 -5.67 -12.54 8.62
N MET A 29 -6.68 -13.27 8.16
CA MET A 29 -7.42 -14.23 8.99
C MET A 29 -6.51 -15.35 9.54
N ALA A 30 -5.57 -15.83 8.73
CA ALA A 30 -4.59 -16.84 9.16
C ALA A 30 -3.69 -16.31 10.30
N VAL A 31 -3.26 -15.05 10.21
CA VAL A 31 -2.46 -14.39 11.26
C VAL A 31 -3.30 -14.14 12.52
N ASP A 32 -4.51 -13.60 12.38
CA ASP A 32 -5.39 -13.28 13.50
C ASP A 32 -5.87 -14.54 14.26
N SER A 33 -6.06 -15.66 13.56
CA SER A 33 -6.53 -16.92 14.16
C SER A 33 -5.48 -17.66 14.97
N ALA A 34 -4.20 -17.35 14.81
CA ALA A 34 -3.10 -18.04 15.46
C ALA A 34 -2.04 -17.04 16.00
N PRO A 35 -2.44 -16.12 16.91
CA PRO A 35 -1.51 -15.14 17.47
C PRO A 35 -0.37 -15.85 18.19
N GLY A 36 0.87 -15.41 17.92
CA GLY A 36 2.10 -15.99 18.48
C GLY A 36 2.72 -17.13 17.65
N LEU A 37 2.06 -17.61 16.58
CA LEU A 37 2.72 -18.49 15.61
C LEU A 37 3.63 -17.67 14.68
N PRO A 38 4.77 -18.24 14.25
CA PRO A 38 5.66 -17.56 13.30
C PRO A 38 5.03 -17.51 11.91
N HIS A 39 4.34 -16.41 11.60
CA HIS A 39 3.80 -16.18 10.25
C HIS A 39 4.86 -15.71 9.24
N ALA A 40 6.12 -15.63 9.68
CA ALA A 40 7.25 -15.20 8.88
C ALA A 40 7.33 -15.91 7.51
N ALA A 41 7.09 -17.22 7.49
CA ALA A 41 7.14 -18.00 6.24
C ALA A 41 6.10 -17.56 5.20
N TRP A 42 4.91 -17.12 5.62
CA TRP A 42 3.90 -16.57 4.71
C TRP A 42 4.33 -15.22 4.14
N TYR A 43 4.88 -14.34 4.99
CA TYR A 43 5.38 -13.04 4.55
C TYR A 43 6.64 -13.16 3.69
N GLU A 44 7.56 -14.10 3.99
CA GLU A 44 8.71 -14.41 3.13
C GLU A 44 8.24 -14.84 1.74
N ARG A 45 7.25 -15.74 1.67
CA ARG A 45 6.65 -16.18 0.41
C ARG A 45 5.95 -15.02 -0.32
N ALA A 46 5.22 -14.16 0.39
CA ALA A 46 4.60 -12.98 -0.20
C ALA A 46 5.65 -12.02 -0.80
N VAL A 47 6.75 -11.78 -0.10
CA VAL A 47 7.88 -10.97 -0.60
C VAL A 47 8.49 -11.62 -1.86
N ASP A 48 8.70 -12.94 -1.87
CA ASP A 48 9.22 -13.65 -3.03
C ASP A 48 8.27 -13.56 -4.25
N HIS A 49 6.96 -13.67 -4.03
CA HIS A 49 5.96 -13.47 -5.08
C HIS A 49 6.02 -12.05 -5.64
N LEU A 50 6.19 -11.05 -4.78
CA LEU A 50 6.30 -9.66 -5.20
C LEU A 50 7.55 -9.42 -6.06
N VAL A 51 8.71 -9.99 -5.67
CA VAL A 51 9.93 -9.94 -6.49
C VAL A 51 9.70 -10.58 -7.85
N VAL A 52 9.01 -11.73 -7.90
CA VAL A 52 8.68 -12.42 -9.16
C VAL A 52 7.73 -11.57 -10.01
N LEU A 53 6.70 -10.95 -9.40
CA LEU A 53 5.77 -10.05 -10.09
C LEU A 53 6.51 -8.93 -10.79
N GLN A 54 7.37 -8.21 -10.07
CA GLN A 54 8.10 -7.07 -10.61
C GLN A 54 9.10 -7.47 -11.70
N LYS A 55 9.90 -8.52 -11.47
CA LYS A 55 10.89 -9.00 -12.45
C LYS A 55 10.23 -9.50 -13.73
N ARG A 56 9.15 -10.28 -13.63
CA ARG A 56 8.45 -10.80 -14.81
C ARG A 56 7.58 -9.74 -15.47
N GLY A 57 6.98 -8.86 -14.69
CA GLY A 57 6.27 -7.70 -15.20
C GLY A 57 7.15 -6.85 -16.12
N ALA A 58 8.40 -6.57 -15.71
CA ALA A 58 9.35 -5.85 -16.55
C ALA A 58 9.75 -6.60 -17.85
N GLN A 59 9.69 -7.95 -17.84
CA GLN A 59 9.97 -8.76 -19.04
C GLN A 59 8.79 -8.86 -20.01
N LEU A 60 7.57 -8.67 -19.50
CA LEU A 60 6.32 -8.77 -20.28
C LEU A 60 5.79 -7.41 -20.73
N GLU A 61 6.53 -6.32 -20.47
CA GLU A 61 6.08 -4.96 -20.75
C GLU A 61 5.43 -4.85 -22.15
N ASP A 62 4.10 -4.81 -22.17
CA ASP A 62 3.29 -4.76 -23.36
C ASP A 62 2.28 -3.62 -23.25
N ALA A 63 2.47 -2.56 -24.03
CA ALA A 63 1.61 -1.40 -24.06
C ALA A 63 0.16 -1.68 -24.48
N GLN A 64 -0.16 -2.88 -24.97
CA GLN A 64 -1.54 -3.29 -25.27
C GLN A 64 -2.27 -3.78 -24.02
N LEU A 65 -1.55 -4.15 -22.98
CA LEU A 65 -2.13 -4.59 -21.72
C LEU A 65 -2.40 -3.39 -20.81
N LEU A 66 -3.62 -3.28 -20.33
CA LEU A 66 -4.10 -2.15 -19.50
C LEU A 66 -3.15 -1.78 -18.34
N PRO A 67 -2.57 -2.71 -17.56
CA PRO A 67 -1.66 -2.37 -16.48
C PRO A 67 -0.42 -1.55 -16.90
N TYR A 68 0.03 -1.69 -18.14
CA TYR A 68 1.20 -0.97 -18.67
C TYR A 68 0.85 0.40 -19.28
N THR A 69 -0.45 0.70 -19.42
CA THR A 69 -0.94 2.02 -19.85
C THR A 69 -1.26 2.95 -18.67
N LEU A 70 -1.32 2.40 -17.46
CA LEU A 70 -1.64 3.12 -16.23
C LEU A 70 -0.40 3.25 -15.36
N ALA A 71 -0.26 4.38 -14.65
CA ALA A 71 0.87 4.58 -13.76
C ALA A 71 0.47 5.31 -12.47
N PHE A 72 1.30 5.15 -11.44
CA PHE A 72 1.37 6.05 -10.31
C PHE A 72 2.25 7.24 -10.69
N ASP A 73 1.71 8.12 -11.52
CA ASP A 73 2.28 9.43 -11.82
C ASP A 73 1.89 10.47 -10.75
N VAL A 74 2.37 11.69 -10.91
CA VAL A 74 2.11 12.78 -9.95
C VAL A 74 0.60 13.04 -9.85
N GLU A 75 -0.12 13.04 -10.96
CA GLU A 75 -1.57 13.28 -10.98
C GLU A 75 -2.32 12.23 -10.17
N LYS A 76 -2.01 10.94 -10.39
CA LYS A 76 -2.64 9.83 -9.66
C LYS A 76 -2.31 9.85 -8.17
N LEU A 77 -1.05 10.05 -7.81
CA LEU A 77 -0.62 10.12 -6.41
C LEU A 77 -1.24 11.33 -5.70
N MET A 78 -1.29 12.49 -6.36
CA MET A 78 -1.92 13.68 -5.81
C MET A 78 -3.44 13.56 -5.69
N TRP A 79 -4.09 12.85 -6.61
CA TRP A 79 -5.51 12.52 -6.46
C TRP A 79 -5.75 11.75 -5.15
N GLU A 80 -4.89 10.79 -4.81
CA GLU A 80 -4.97 10.04 -3.55
C GLU A 80 -4.72 10.94 -2.32
N MET A 81 -3.82 11.92 -2.42
CA MET A 81 -3.57 12.89 -1.34
C MET A 81 -4.74 13.87 -1.16
N GLN A 82 -5.33 14.36 -2.25
CA GLN A 82 -6.56 15.16 -2.18
C GLN A 82 -7.73 14.37 -1.60
N PHE A 83 -7.83 13.08 -1.95
CA PHE A 83 -8.82 12.17 -1.38
C PHE A 83 -8.66 12.03 0.14
N PHE A 84 -7.43 11.95 0.64
CA PHE A 84 -7.13 11.98 2.08
C PHE A 84 -7.60 13.28 2.73
N VAL A 85 -7.26 14.43 2.16
CA VAL A 85 -7.67 15.74 2.72
C VAL A 85 -9.19 15.82 2.78
N THR A 86 -9.87 15.53 1.67
CA THR A 86 -11.33 15.67 1.57
C THR A 86 -12.08 14.66 2.45
N HIS A 87 -11.72 13.39 2.37
CA HIS A 87 -12.52 12.35 3.02
C HIS A 87 -12.11 12.04 4.46
N PHE A 88 -10.84 12.25 4.79
CA PHE A 88 -10.40 12.00 6.16
C PHE A 88 -10.38 13.28 7.00
N LEU A 89 -9.65 14.32 6.58
CA LEU A 89 -9.52 15.53 7.39
C LEU A 89 -10.82 16.33 7.40
N GLU A 90 -11.40 16.62 6.24
CA GLU A 90 -12.59 17.47 6.14
C GLU A 90 -13.87 16.70 6.53
N ALA A 91 -14.15 15.55 5.89
CA ALA A 91 -15.40 14.83 6.10
C ALA A 91 -15.43 14.01 7.39
N PHE A 92 -14.43 13.15 7.64
CA PHE A 92 -14.43 12.22 8.77
C PHE A 92 -14.06 12.92 10.09
N ARG A 93 -13.07 13.83 10.08
CA ARG A 93 -12.65 14.62 11.25
C ARG A 93 -13.49 15.89 11.45
N GLY A 94 -14.29 16.28 10.44
CA GLY A 94 -15.13 17.48 10.51
C GLY A 94 -14.33 18.79 10.51
N LEU A 95 -13.10 18.80 9.98
CA LEU A 95 -12.24 19.96 10.02
C LEU A 95 -12.56 20.94 8.89
N THR A 96 -12.51 22.23 9.20
CA THR A 96 -12.46 23.31 8.21
C THR A 96 -11.02 23.80 8.12
N ILE A 97 -10.34 23.45 7.04
CA ILE A 97 -8.92 23.80 6.84
C ILE A 97 -8.84 25.19 6.18
N PRO A 98 -8.18 26.18 6.81
CA PRO A 98 -7.99 27.50 6.19
C PRO A 98 -7.30 27.37 4.83
N PRO A 99 -7.68 28.18 3.81
CA PRO A 99 -7.14 28.07 2.45
C PRO A 99 -5.60 28.08 2.38
N ALA A 100 -4.95 28.96 3.13
CA ALA A 100 -3.49 29.03 3.15
C ALA A 100 -2.84 27.78 3.75
N ALA A 101 -3.41 27.20 4.80
CA ALA A 101 -2.91 25.95 5.40
C ALA A 101 -3.15 24.76 4.44
N ARG A 102 -4.30 24.73 3.76
CA ARG A 102 -4.61 23.71 2.75
C ARG A 102 -3.62 23.76 1.58
N THR A 103 -3.32 24.95 1.08
CA THR A 103 -2.34 25.14 0.02
C THR A 103 -0.96 24.65 0.47
N ALA A 104 -0.47 25.09 1.63
CA ALA A 104 0.83 24.66 2.14
C ALA A 104 0.93 23.15 2.35
N LEU A 105 -0.14 22.51 2.82
CA LEU A 105 -0.19 21.05 2.95
C LEU A 105 -0.13 20.36 1.58
N LEU A 106 -0.90 20.83 0.61
CA LEU A 106 -0.91 20.23 -0.73
C LEU A 106 0.43 20.42 -1.44
N ASP A 107 1.13 21.55 -1.24
CA ASP A 107 2.47 21.79 -1.79
C ASP A 107 3.49 20.75 -1.27
N GLU A 108 3.47 20.46 0.04
CA GLU A 108 4.35 19.42 0.61
C GLU A 108 3.98 18.00 0.12
N LEU A 109 2.70 17.72 -0.01
CA LEU A 109 2.23 16.44 -0.57
C LEU A 109 2.58 16.32 -2.04
N THR A 110 2.56 17.41 -2.81
CA THR A 110 2.99 17.44 -4.21
C THR A 110 4.48 17.09 -4.30
N THR A 111 5.33 17.71 -3.47
CA THR A 111 6.76 17.38 -3.42
C THR A 111 7.00 15.89 -3.15
N LEU A 112 6.27 15.30 -2.20
CA LEU A 112 6.35 13.86 -1.94
C LEU A 112 5.92 13.03 -3.15
N CYS A 113 4.82 13.41 -3.81
CA CYS A 113 4.30 12.69 -4.98
C CYS A 113 5.24 12.80 -6.18
N GLU A 114 5.90 13.95 -6.39
CA GLU A 114 6.91 14.14 -7.44
C GLU A 114 8.14 13.25 -7.21
N GLU A 115 8.63 13.17 -5.98
CA GLU A 115 9.73 12.26 -5.61
C GLU A 115 9.37 10.80 -5.92
N LEU A 116 8.18 10.35 -5.50
CA LEU A 116 7.73 8.98 -5.70
C LEU A 116 7.46 8.67 -7.18
N ALA A 117 6.85 9.59 -7.93
CA ALA A 117 6.59 9.41 -9.35
C ALA A 117 7.88 9.40 -10.20
N GLY A 118 8.96 10.02 -9.69
CA GLY A 118 10.30 10.01 -10.31
C GLY A 118 11.09 8.72 -10.09
N GLU A 119 10.61 7.80 -9.24
CA GLU A 119 11.26 6.50 -9.03
C GLU A 119 11.12 5.56 -10.25
N PRO A 120 12.07 4.61 -10.44
CA PRO A 120 11.93 3.58 -11.46
C PRO A 120 10.62 2.80 -11.29
N ARG A 121 9.89 2.66 -12.39
CA ARG A 121 8.57 2.02 -12.40
C ARG A 121 8.68 0.54 -12.67
N VAL A 122 7.91 -0.24 -11.90
CA VAL A 122 7.69 -1.68 -12.08
C VAL A 122 6.19 -1.96 -12.12
N LEU A 123 5.79 -3.16 -12.52
CA LEU A 123 4.40 -3.59 -12.40
C LEU A 123 4.07 -3.76 -10.91
N CYS A 124 3.09 -2.98 -10.45
CA CYS A 124 2.53 -3.02 -9.10
C CYS A 124 1.14 -3.66 -9.12
N HIS A 125 0.86 -4.45 -8.11
CA HIS A 125 -0.48 -4.99 -7.84
C HIS A 125 -1.46 -3.88 -7.38
N ARG A 126 -0.96 -2.87 -6.66
CA ARG A 126 -1.64 -1.74 -6.05
C ARG A 126 -2.20 -2.00 -4.66
N ASP A 127 -2.89 -3.11 -4.45
CA ASP A 127 -3.50 -3.45 -3.16
C ASP A 127 -2.95 -4.79 -2.62
N TYR A 128 -1.59 -4.93 -2.59
CA TYR A 128 -0.86 -6.13 -2.17
C TYR A 128 -0.72 -6.18 -0.65
N HIS A 129 -1.81 -6.46 0.04
CA HIS A 129 -1.89 -6.54 1.51
C HIS A 129 -2.54 -7.86 1.96
N SER A 130 -2.53 -8.14 3.25
CA SER A 130 -2.94 -9.42 3.83
C SER A 130 -4.39 -9.85 3.50
N ARG A 131 -5.27 -8.93 3.12
CA ARG A 131 -6.64 -9.23 2.71
C ARG A 131 -6.77 -9.74 1.27
N ASN A 132 -5.78 -9.41 0.43
CA ASN A 132 -5.76 -9.81 -0.98
C ASN A 132 -4.76 -10.94 -1.25
N LEU A 133 -4.32 -11.61 -0.18
CA LEU A 133 -3.51 -12.81 -0.20
C LEU A 133 -4.30 -13.95 0.45
N MET A 134 -4.61 -15.00 -0.33
CA MET A 134 -5.40 -16.15 0.13
C MET A 134 -4.50 -17.31 0.52
N VAL A 135 -4.73 -17.87 1.69
CA VAL A 135 -4.05 -19.09 2.17
C VAL A 135 -4.92 -20.29 1.83
N SER A 136 -4.45 -21.14 0.92
CA SER A 136 -5.15 -22.37 0.53
C SER A 136 -4.17 -23.54 0.57
N GLY A 137 -4.35 -24.44 1.53
CA GLY A 137 -3.39 -25.48 1.84
C GLY A 137 -2.04 -24.90 2.26
N ASP A 138 -0.98 -25.32 1.56
CA ASP A 138 0.39 -24.84 1.75
C ASP A 138 0.78 -23.68 0.80
N LYS A 139 -0.19 -23.11 0.08
CA LYS A 139 0.04 -22.08 -0.95
C LYS A 139 -0.55 -20.74 -0.53
N LEU A 140 0.10 -19.68 -1.04
CA LEU A 140 -0.35 -18.30 -0.92
C LEU A 140 -0.72 -17.81 -2.31
N PHE A 141 -2.00 -17.47 -2.53
CA PHE A 141 -2.50 -16.98 -3.79
C PHE A 141 -2.71 -15.47 -3.75
N ILE A 142 -2.53 -14.82 -4.90
CA ILE A 142 -2.74 -13.39 -5.11
C ILE A 142 -4.10 -13.20 -5.78
N ILE A 143 -4.94 -12.33 -5.23
CA ILE A 143 -6.25 -11.96 -5.79
C ILE A 143 -6.36 -10.44 -5.91
N ASP A 144 -7.41 -9.94 -6.58
CA ASP A 144 -7.75 -8.50 -6.66
C ASP A 144 -6.69 -7.68 -7.44
N PHE A 145 -6.18 -8.24 -8.56
CA PHE A 145 -5.09 -7.65 -9.36
C PHE A 145 -5.55 -6.84 -10.58
N GLN A 146 -6.87 -6.65 -10.79
CA GLN A 146 -7.42 -5.95 -11.97
C GLN A 146 -7.05 -4.47 -12.03
N ASP A 147 -6.65 -3.87 -10.92
CA ASP A 147 -6.21 -2.48 -10.82
C ASP A 147 -4.69 -2.28 -10.91
N ALA A 148 -3.96 -3.34 -11.30
CA ALA A 148 -2.51 -3.32 -11.46
C ALA A 148 -2.05 -2.19 -12.40
N ARG A 149 -0.89 -1.61 -12.11
CA ARG A 149 -0.31 -0.50 -12.89
C ARG A 149 1.18 -0.35 -12.65
N LEU A 150 1.83 0.48 -13.44
CA LEU A 150 3.22 0.83 -13.24
C LEU A 150 3.39 1.78 -12.04
N GLY A 151 4.40 1.55 -11.22
CA GLY A 151 4.69 2.38 -10.05
C GLY A 151 6.03 2.07 -9.39
N PRO A 152 6.38 2.79 -8.31
CA PRO A 152 7.61 2.53 -7.55
C PRO A 152 7.66 1.11 -7.01
N ASN A 153 8.85 0.49 -7.05
CA ASN A 153 9.03 -0.89 -6.57
C ASN A 153 8.75 -1.06 -5.07
N THR A 154 8.73 0.02 -4.31
CA THR A 154 8.41 0.05 -2.88
C THR A 154 6.90 0.07 -2.59
N TYR A 155 6.04 0.36 -3.59
CA TYR A 155 4.59 0.56 -3.38
C TYR A 155 3.91 -0.66 -2.75
N ASP A 156 4.04 -1.83 -3.37
CA ASP A 156 3.43 -3.06 -2.87
C ASP A 156 4.17 -3.65 -1.67
N LEU A 157 5.49 -3.43 -1.58
CA LEU A 157 6.26 -3.81 -0.41
C LEU A 157 5.73 -3.12 0.86
N VAL A 158 5.47 -1.82 0.78
CA VAL A 158 4.89 -1.07 1.90
C VAL A 158 3.47 -1.53 2.20
N SER A 159 2.67 -1.83 1.17
CA SER A 159 1.31 -2.36 1.34
C SER A 159 1.31 -3.65 2.17
N LEU A 160 2.30 -4.50 1.96
CA LEU A 160 2.46 -5.79 2.65
C LEU A 160 3.06 -5.64 4.04
N LEU A 161 4.21 -4.95 4.15
CA LEU A 161 5.01 -4.95 5.38
C LEU A 161 4.56 -3.91 6.40
N ARG A 162 3.83 -2.87 5.95
CA ARG A 162 3.20 -1.85 6.80
C ARG A 162 1.68 -1.86 6.61
N ASP A 163 1.15 -3.07 6.61
CA ASP A 163 -0.28 -3.32 6.43
C ASP A 163 -1.09 -2.67 7.56
N CYS A 164 -2.14 -1.94 7.19
CA CYS A 164 -3.03 -1.31 8.16
C CYS A 164 -3.87 -2.34 8.95
N TYR A 165 -3.98 -3.57 8.45
CA TYR A 165 -4.84 -4.62 9.01
C TYR A 165 -4.11 -5.58 9.95
N VAL A 166 -2.80 -5.76 9.76
CA VAL A 166 -1.96 -6.68 10.55
C VAL A 166 -0.82 -5.90 11.19
N ASP A 167 -0.49 -6.23 12.44
CA ASP A 167 0.69 -5.70 13.12
C ASP A 167 1.88 -6.61 12.86
N MET A 168 3.00 -6.02 12.43
CA MET A 168 4.23 -6.74 12.14
C MET A 168 5.34 -6.35 13.10
N ALA A 169 6.00 -7.36 13.70
CA ALA A 169 7.15 -7.12 14.56
C ALA A 169 8.27 -6.38 13.80
N PRO A 170 8.91 -5.37 14.41
CA PRO A 170 9.96 -4.58 13.76
C PRO A 170 11.09 -5.43 13.15
N GLU A 171 11.53 -6.47 13.86
CA GLU A 171 12.60 -7.36 13.42
C GLU A 171 12.21 -8.16 12.16
N LEU A 172 10.94 -8.54 12.06
CA LEU A 172 10.42 -9.20 10.87
C LEU A 172 10.33 -8.22 9.69
N PHE A 173 9.85 -7.01 9.95
CA PHE A 173 9.82 -5.95 8.94
C PHE A 173 11.21 -5.69 8.35
N ASP A 174 12.23 -5.46 9.19
CA ASP A 174 13.59 -5.15 8.75
C ASP A 174 14.19 -6.31 7.92
N ARG A 175 13.99 -7.55 8.37
CA ARG A 175 14.46 -8.75 7.65
C ARG A 175 13.78 -8.89 6.28
N LEU A 176 12.48 -8.67 6.19
CA LEU A 176 11.73 -8.80 4.95
C LEU A 176 12.00 -7.65 3.98
N GLN A 177 12.18 -6.44 4.49
CA GLN A 177 12.62 -5.30 3.70
C GLN A 177 13.98 -5.55 3.08
N GLU A 178 14.95 -6.06 3.85
CA GLU A 178 16.27 -6.40 3.33
C GLU A 178 16.23 -7.57 2.35
N ARG A 179 15.42 -8.62 2.61
CA ARG A 179 15.17 -9.71 1.67
C ARG A 179 14.70 -9.20 0.31
N PHE A 180 13.74 -8.28 0.32
CA PHE A 180 13.23 -7.66 -0.90
C PHE A 180 14.30 -6.82 -1.58
N ARG A 181 15.00 -5.93 -0.84
CA ARG A 181 16.06 -5.08 -1.38
C ARG A 181 17.14 -5.91 -2.07
N ALA A 182 17.66 -6.92 -1.39
CA ALA A 182 18.71 -7.80 -1.93
C ALA A 182 18.28 -8.52 -3.22
N ALA A 183 16.98 -8.83 -3.36
CA ALA A 183 16.46 -9.52 -4.54
C ALA A 183 16.05 -8.56 -5.68
N ALA A 184 15.44 -7.40 -5.36
CA ALA A 184 14.85 -6.50 -6.36
C ALA A 184 15.70 -5.25 -6.67
N ALA A 185 16.59 -4.85 -5.76
CA ALA A 185 17.47 -3.68 -5.89
C ALA A 185 18.85 -3.95 -5.26
N PRO A 186 19.60 -4.98 -5.71
CA PRO A 186 20.84 -5.43 -5.05
C PRO A 186 21.92 -4.36 -4.99
N ASP A 187 21.96 -3.48 -5.99
CA ASP A 187 22.98 -2.42 -6.12
C ASP A 187 22.61 -1.14 -5.37
N GLU A 188 21.40 -1.06 -4.80
CA GLU A 188 20.96 0.11 -4.06
C GLU A 188 21.43 0.05 -2.60
N ASP A 189 21.98 1.17 -2.09
CA ASP A 189 22.35 1.31 -0.68
C ASP A 189 21.13 1.09 0.24
N ALA A 190 21.35 0.34 1.33
CA ALA A 190 20.28 -0.04 2.26
C ALA A 190 19.60 1.16 2.94
N ALA A 191 20.36 2.21 3.30
CA ALA A 191 19.80 3.39 3.93
C ALA A 191 18.98 4.22 2.94
N ARG A 192 19.42 4.33 1.68
CA ARG A 192 18.66 4.94 0.60
C ARG A 192 17.36 4.20 0.33
N PHE A 193 17.43 2.86 0.19
CA PHE A 193 16.24 2.03 0.00
C PHE A 193 15.23 2.20 1.15
N ALA A 194 15.70 2.14 2.40
CA ALA A 194 14.85 2.37 3.57
C ALA A 194 14.22 3.78 3.57
N GLY A 195 14.93 4.79 3.07
CA GLY A 195 14.37 6.14 2.88
C GLY A 195 13.20 6.15 1.90
N ARG A 196 13.32 5.43 0.77
CA ARG A 196 12.23 5.28 -0.22
C ARG A 196 11.04 4.52 0.34
N VAL A 197 11.27 3.43 1.08
CA VAL A 197 10.21 2.68 1.79
C VAL A 197 9.47 3.60 2.76
N ASP A 198 10.17 4.46 3.51
CA ASP A 198 9.56 5.40 4.42
C ASP A 198 8.74 6.49 3.69
N SER A 199 9.26 7.04 2.58
CA SER A 199 8.53 8.03 1.76
C SER A 199 7.24 7.42 1.18
N MET A 200 7.33 6.23 0.61
CA MET A 200 6.17 5.48 0.13
C MET A 200 5.19 5.17 1.27
N GLY A 201 5.72 4.84 2.47
CA GLY A 201 4.91 4.60 3.67
C GLY A 201 4.04 5.79 4.03
N VAL A 202 4.59 7.01 4.03
CA VAL A 202 3.81 8.23 4.31
C VAL A 202 2.66 8.36 3.30
N GLN A 203 2.95 8.32 1.99
CA GLN A 203 1.93 8.46 0.95
C GLN A 203 0.82 7.41 1.09
N ARG A 204 1.20 6.12 1.22
CA ARG A 204 0.24 5.01 1.31
C ARG A 204 -0.63 5.06 2.56
N HIS A 205 -0.06 5.43 3.71
CA HIS A 205 -0.84 5.52 4.95
C HIS A 205 -1.79 6.73 4.94
N LEU A 206 -1.39 7.87 4.38
CA LEU A 206 -2.30 8.99 4.18
C LEU A 206 -3.44 8.61 3.21
N LYS A 207 -3.14 7.91 2.10
CA LYS A 207 -4.16 7.35 1.19
C LYS A 207 -5.11 6.40 1.92
N ALA A 208 -4.58 5.51 2.78
CA ALA A 208 -5.39 4.56 3.54
C ALA A 208 -6.33 5.28 4.53
N LEU A 209 -5.84 6.31 5.23
CA LEU A 209 -6.70 7.17 6.08
C LEU A 209 -7.83 7.81 5.27
N GLY A 210 -7.54 8.31 4.05
CA GLY A 210 -8.56 8.81 3.13
C GLY A 210 -9.63 7.76 2.82
N THR A 211 -9.21 6.54 2.53
CA THR A 211 -10.12 5.41 2.28
C THR A 211 -10.97 5.09 3.51
N PHE A 212 -10.38 5.08 4.71
CA PHE A 212 -11.13 4.81 5.94
C PHE A 212 -12.15 5.89 6.24
N GLY A 213 -11.81 7.18 6.03
CA GLY A 213 -12.73 8.30 6.14
C GLY A 213 -13.90 8.18 5.15
N TYR A 214 -13.60 7.87 3.88
CA TYR A 214 -14.63 7.65 2.86
C TYR A 214 -15.56 6.48 3.21
N GLN A 215 -15.01 5.35 3.65
CA GLN A 215 -15.82 4.20 4.05
C GLN A 215 -16.72 4.54 5.24
N ALA A 216 -16.19 5.24 6.25
CA ALA A 216 -16.96 5.58 7.45
C ALA A 216 -18.09 6.56 7.16
N VAL A 217 -17.86 7.60 6.37
CA VAL A 217 -18.82 8.69 6.14
C VAL A 217 -19.67 8.44 4.89
N ALA A 218 -19.05 8.27 3.72
CA ALA A 218 -19.79 8.18 2.46
C ALA A 218 -20.44 6.81 2.23
N ARG A 219 -19.87 5.74 2.80
CA ARG A 219 -20.40 4.37 2.68
C ARG A 219 -21.10 3.88 3.96
N ALA A 220 -21.17 4.71 4.99
CA ALA A 220 -21.76 4.38 6.30
C ALA A 220 -21.20 3.06 6.89
N ASN A 221 -19.91 2.76 6.65
CA ASN A 221 -19.22 1.60 7.16
C ASN A 221 -18.17 2.01 8.21
N PRO A 222 -18.52 2.11 9.50
CA PRO A 222 -17.62 2.58 10.55
C PRO A 222 -16.52 1.58 10.93
N LEU A 223 -16.59 0.33 10.45
CA LEU A 223 -15.63 -0.73 10.79
C LEU A 223 -14.19 -0.36 10.39
N TYR A 224 -14.02 0.48 9.37
CA TYR A 224 -12.68 0.91 8.94
C TYR A 224 -12.02 1.91 9.91
N ALA A 225 -12.79 2.60 10.75
CA ALA A 225 -12.25 3.55 11.74
C ALA A 225 -11.31 2.89 12.77
N GLN A 226 -11.46 1.60 13.06
CA GLN A 226 -10.58 0.86 13.96
C GLN A 226 -9.11 0.80 13.50
N TYR A 227 -8.84 0.98 12.20
CA TYR A 227 -7.49 0.94 11.64
C TYR A 227 -6.78 2.30 11.64
N VAL A 228 -7.51 3.39 11.94
CA VAL A 228 -6.96 4.75 12.00
C VAL A 228 -5.80 4.89 12.97
N PRO A 229 -5.88 4.42 14.24
CA PRO A 229 -4.78 4.60 15.19
C PRO A 229 -3.47 3.96 14.75
N ARG A 230 -3.51 2.72 14.24
CA ARG A 230 -2.33 2.01 13.73
C ARG A 230 -1.73 2.73 12.52
N THR A 231 -2.58 3.14 11.57
CA THR A 231 -2.15 3.81 10.35
C THR A 231 -1.49 5.15 10.66
N ALA A 232 -2.06 5.94 11.58
CA ALA A 232 -1.45 7.18 12.04
C ALA A 232 -0.14 6.95 12.79
N ALA A 233 -0.03 5.88 13.58
CA ALA A 233 1.21 5.51 14.27
C ALA A 233 2.36 5.20 13.30
N TYR A 234 2.11 4.59 12.15
CA TYR A 234 3.13 4.39 11.10
C TYR A 234 3.63 5.73 10.53
N VAL A 235 2.71 6.68 10.29
CA VAL A 235 3.09 8.03 9.82
C VAL A 235 3.93 8.73 10.86
N ARG A 236 3.49 8.75 12.13
CA ARG A 236 4.24 9.35 13.25
C ARG A 236 5.64 8.76 13.36
N ALA A 237 5.77 7.44 13.44
CA ALA A 237 7.06 6.76 13.54
C ALA A 237 8.01 7.11 12.38
N THR A 238 7.47 7.37 11.19
CA THR A 238 8.27 7.85 10.05
C THR A 238 8.68 9.30 10.23
N PHE A 239 7.82 10.18 10.71
CA PHE A 239 8.13 11.58 10.97
C PHE A 239 9.20 11.74 12.06
N GLU A 240 9.16 10.91 13.11
CA GLU A 240 10.15 10.92 14.19
C GLU A 240 11.56 10.56 13.70
N ARG A 241 11.69 9.56 12.80
CA ARG A 241 13.01 9.10 12.35
C ARG A 241 13.51 9.77 11.07
N ARG A 242 12.69 10.54 10.33
CA ARG A 242 13.06 11.16 9.05
C ARG A 242 12.87 12.67 9.07
N PRO A 243 13.93 13.44 9.35
CA PRO A 243 13.86 14.91 9.40
C PRO A 243 13.34 15.57 8.11
N ARG A 244 13.44 14.89 6.97
CA ARG A 244 12.87 15.35 5.70
C ARG A 244 11.38 15.67 5.81
N PHE A 245 10.64 15.00 6.70
CA PHE A 245 9.20 15.20 6.88
C PHE A 245 8.84 16.24 7.95
N ALA A 246 9.80 16.96 8.51
CA ALA A 246 9.53 17.91 9.59
C ALA A 246 8.44 18.93 9.22
N ARG A 247 8.52 19.52 8.01
CA ARG A 247 7.52 20.47 7.53
C ARG A 247 6.13 19.83 7.33
N LEU A 248 6.09 18.65 6.74
CA LEU A 248 4.82 17.92 6.56
C LEU A 248 4.20 17.57 7.92
N ARG A 249 5.02 17.12 8.88
CA ARG A 249 4.59 16.87 10.25
C ARG A 249 3.99 18.13 10.88
N ASP A 250 4.69 19.26 10.79
CA ASP A 250 4.26 20.52 11.42
C ASP A 250 2.94 21.04 10.81
N LEU A 251 2.70 20.77 9.52
CA LEU A 251 1.44 21.09 8.84
C LEU A 251 0.31 20.12 9.21
N LEU A 252 0.61 18.84 9.41
CA LEU A 252 -0.39 17.82 9.73
C LEU A 252 -0.72 17.74 11.23
N ALA A 253 0.21 18.03 12.13
CA ALA A 253 0.01 17.89 13.57
C ALA A 253 -1.22 18.64 14.12
N PRO A 254 -1.55 19.88 13.69
CA PRO A 254 -2.77 20.56 14.11
C PRO A 254 -4.07 19.91 13.58
N LEU A 255 -3.99 19.18 12.47
CA LEU A 255 -5.13 18.55 11.78
C LEU A 255 -5.32 17.09 12.17
N LEU A 256 -4.23 16.43 12.53
CA LEU A 256 -4.15 15.02 12.88
C LEU A 256 -3.17 14.85 14.05
N PRO A 257 -3.59 15.11 15.29
CA PRO A 257 -2.70 15.09 16.47
C PRO A 257 -1.99 13.75 16.69
N GLU A 258 -2.53 12.66 16.16
CA GLU A 258 -1.94 11.33 16.27
C GLU A 258 -0.60 11.18 15.54
N VAL A 259 -0.24 12.12 14.66
CA VAL A 259 1.06 12.12 13.95
C VAL A 259 2.05 13.14 14.48
N ALA A 260 1.67 13.88 15.54
CA ALA A 260 2.51 14.87 16.20
C ALA A 260 3.69 14.23 16.94
#